data_476683ca64ad802bf63f1877133eb8be
#
_entry.id   476683ca64ad802bf63f1877133eb8be
#
_cell.length_a   1.000
_cell.length_b   1.000
_cell.length_c   1.000
_cell.angle_alpha   90.00
_cell.angle_beta   90.00
_cell.angle_gamma   90.00
#
_symmetry.space_group_name_H-M   'P 1'
#
loop_
_entity.id
_entity.type
_entity.pdbx_description
1 polymer ?
#
loop_
_entity_poly.entity_id
_entity_poly.type
_entity_poly.pdbx_seq_one_letter_code
_entity_poly.pdbx_strand_id
1 'polypeptide(L)'
;MLFRSAFFIKGDSGSDIHDAVAHFEGEPIVYKHEPNSFLNTNLLDLLKEWEIERVVITGMMTHMCVDATARAAVDFGFDVIVAEDACASRDLQYGDTTIPAEQVHKAFLAALTWYGRVMKSDEIIALLGAEMVK
;
A
#
# COMPACT_ATOMS: atom_id res chain seq x y z
N MET A 1 1.96 2.04 23.62
CA MET A 1 3.35 1.94 23.14
C MET A 1 3.47 2.86 21.94
N LEU A 2 4.15 3.99 22.08
CA LEU A 2 4.34 4.94 20.98
C LEU A 2 5.38 4.32 20.02
N PHE A 3 4.96 3.86 18.87
CA PHE A 3 5.85 3.45 17.78
C PHE A 3 6.51 4.73 17.24
N ARG A 4 7.68 5.11 17.79
CA ARG A 4 8.52 6.12 17.16
C ARG A 4 9.26 5.44 16.02
N SER A 5 8.73 5.59 14.81
CA SER A 5 9.46 5.21 13.60
C SER A 5 10.75 6.02 13.53
N ALA A 6 11.89 5.34 13.30
CA ALA A 6 13.16 6.01 13.03
C ALA A 6 13.24 6.55 11.58
N PHE A 7 12.18 6.39 10.79
CA PHE A 7 12.07 6.79 9.39
C PHE A 7 10.66 7.35 9.14
N PHE A 8 10.46 8.12 8.08
CA PHE A 8 9.24 8.86 7.75
C PHE A 8 8.85 9.88 8.85
N ILE A 9 9.86 10.59 9.35
CA ILE A 9 9.65 11.63 10.35
C ILE A 9 9.03 12.86 9.65
N LYS A 10 7.93 13.39 10.20
CA LYS A 10 7.26 14.57 9.65
C LYS A 10 8.23 15.74 9.54
N GLY A 11 8.36 16.30 8.34
CA GLY A 11 9.24 17.41 8.02
C GLY A 11 10.61 17.00 7.48
N ASP A 12 10.93 15.71 7.47
CA ASP A 12 12.10 15.20 6.79
C ASP A 12 11.75 14.85 5.33
N SER A 13 12.68 15.06 4.41
CA SER A 13 12.50 14.74 2.97
C SER A 13 12.16 13.26 2.71
N GLY A 14 12.51 12.36 3.64
CA GLY A 14 12.14 10.96 3.57
C GLY A 14 10.65 10.67 3.81
N SER A 15 9.87 11.66 4.28
CA SER A 15 8.41 11.57 4.44
C SER A 15 7.62 12.22 3.31
N ASP A 16 8.31 12.90 2.39
CA ASP A 16 7.67 13.56 1.25
C ASP A 16 7.30 12.53 0.15
N ILE A 17 6.28 12.85 -0.62
CA ILE A 17 5.93 12.08 -1.80
C ILE A 17 7.03 12.30 -2.85
N HIS A 18 7.61 11.21 -3.35
CA HIS A 18 8.70 11.29 -4.32
C HIS A 18 8.20 11.89 -5.65
N ASP A 19 8.99 12.78 -6.26
CA ASP A 19 8.64 13.51 -7.48
C ASP A 19 8.15 12.60 -8.63
N ALA A 20 8.73 11.39 -8.75
CA ALA A 20 8.34 10.44 -9.79
C ALA A 20 6.89 9.91 -9.66
N VAL A 21 6.28 10.07 -8.49
CA VAL A 21 4.90 9.66 -8.16
C VAL A 21 4.13 10.82 -7.52
N ALA A 22 4.51 12.05 -7.86
CA ALA A 22 3.84 13.24 -7.38
C ALA A 22 2.34 13.19 -7.75
N HIS A 23 1.50 13.59 -6.80
CA HIS A 23 0.05 13.69 -7.02
C HIS A 23 -0.29 14.78 -8.05
N PHE A 24 -1.34 14.55 -8.81
CA PHE A 24 -1.91 15.57 -9.68
C PHE A 24 -2.72 16.60 -8.89
N GLU A 25 -2.91 17.78 -9.49
CA GLU A 25 -3.76 18.81 -8.88
C GLU A 25 -5.19 18.26 -8.68
N GLY A 26 -5.68 18.36 -7.44
CA GLY A 26 -7.00 17.85 -7.05
C GLY A 26 -7.01 16.43 -6.49
N GLU A 27 -5.91 15.68 -6.56
CA GLU A 27 -5.81 14.40 -5.87
C GLU A 27 -5.65 14.60 -4.37
N PRO A 28 -6.39 13.87 -3.52
CA PRO A 28 -6.30 14.02 -2.08
C PRO A 28 -5.00 13.40 -1.54
N ILE A 29 -4.40 14.09 -0.59
CA ILE A 29 -3.30 13.57 0.20
C ILE A 29 -3.83 13.22 1.59
N VAL A 30 -3.69 11.96 1.99
CA VAL A 30 -4.07 11.49 3.31
C VAL A 30 -2.83 11.33 4.17
N TYR A 31 -2.74 12.12 5.22
CA TYR A 31 -1.66 12.01 6.21
C TYR A 31 -1.98 10.94 7.24
N LYS A 32 -1.04 10.04 7.47
CA LYS A 32 -1.19 8.94 8.42
C LYS A 32 0.00 8.82 9.35
N HIS A 33 -0.21 8.24 10.51
CA HIS A 33 0.82 8.00 11.53
C HIS A 33 1.03 6.51 11.81
N GLU A 34 0.18 5.65 11.24
CA GLU A 34 0.18 4.21 11.46
C GLU A 34 0.37 3.46 10.13
N PRO A 35 0.86 2.21 10.14
CA PRO A 35 0.97 1.41 8.92
C PRO A 35 -0.35 1.28 8.17
N ASN A 36 -1.45 0.98 8.86
CA ASN A 36 -2.78 0.91 8.28
C ASN A 36 -3.27 2.32 7.89
N SER A 37 -3.44 2.57 6.60
CA SER A 37 -3.84 3.89 6.07
C SER A 37 -5.27 4.31 6.43
N PHE A 38 -6.10 3.40 6.92
CA PHE A 38 -7.46 3.70 7.38
C PHE A 38 -7.50 4.14 8.85
N LEU A 39 -6.45 3.82 9.62
CA LEU A 39 -6.45 4.06 11.06
C LEU A 39 -6.21 5.53 11.38
N ASN A 40 -7.19 6.17 12.02
CA ASN A 40 -7.17 7.60 12.41
C ASN A 40 -6.95 8.55 11.21
N THR A 41 -7.53 8.22 10.06
CA THR A 41 -7.53 9.03 8.85
C THR A 41 -8.94 9.15 8.29
N ASN A 42 -9.12 9.99 7.29
CA ASN A 42 -10.37 10.14 6.54
C ASN A 42 -10.42 9.29 5.25
N LEU A 43 -9.47 8.35 5.05
CA LEU A 43 -9.37 7.59 3.81
C LEU A 43 -10.66 6.80 3.51
N LEU A 44 -11.23 6.13 4.52
CA LEU A 44 -12.45 5.34 4.34
C LEU A 44 -13.64 6.21 3.90
N ASP A 45 -13.77 7.39 4.49
CA ASP A 45 -14.85 8.32 4.16
C ASP A 45 -14.71 8.84 2.72
N LEU A 46 -13.48 9.20 2.31
CA LEU A 46 -13.18 9.61 0.93
C LEU A 46 -13.53 8.52 -0.08
N LEU A 47 -13.11 7.28 0.16
CA LEU A 47 -13.37 6.17 -0.75
C LEU A 47 -14.87 5.86 -0.85
N LYS A 48 -15.61 5.98 0.25
CA LYS A 48 -17.08 5.81 0.26
C LYS A 48 -17.80 6.96 -0.43
N GLU A 49 -17.40 8.20 -0.20
CA GLU A 49 -17.98 9.38 -0.85
C GLU A 49 -17.82 9.31 -2.37
N TRP A 50 -16.71 8.73 -2.84
CA TRP A 50 -16.46 8.55 -4.27
C TRP A 50 -16.99 7.22 -4.82
N GLU A 51 -17.74 6.48 -4.04
CA GLU A 51 -18.34 5.20 -4.43
C GLU A 51 -17.30 4.21 -4.99
N ILE A 52 -16.07 4.23 -4.42
CA ILE A 52 -14.99 3.34 -4.84
C ILE A 52 -15.29 1.93 -4.37
N GLU A 53 -15.28 0.98 -5.30
CA GLU A 53 -15.45 -0.45 -5.02
C GLU A 53 -14.11 -1.20 -5.02
N ARG A 54 -13.14 -0.72 -5.81
CA ARG A 54 -11.83 -1.34 -5.98
C ARG A 54 -10.70 -0.38 -5.65
N VAL A 55 -9.69 -0.90 -4.97
CA VAL A 55 -8.45 -0.16 -4.69
C VAL A 55 -7.24 -0.90 -5.25
N VAL A 56 -6.34 -0.17 -5.91
CA VAL A 56 -5.03 -0.66 -6.31
C VAL A 56 -4.01 -0.09 -5.34
N ILE A 57 -3.24 -0.97 -4.70
CA ILE A 57 -2.26 -0.59 -3.68
C ILE A 57 -0.86 -0.74 -4.25
N THR A 58 -0.09 0.34 -4.17
CA THR A 58 1.33 0.42 -4.51
C THR A 58 2.10 1.07 -3.37
N GLY A 59 3.42 0.97 -3.39
CA GLY A 59 4.30 1.73 -2.49
C GLY A 59 5.08 0.84 -1.52
N MET A 60 5.32 1.35 -0.32
CA MET A 60 6.22 0.69 0.62
C MET A 60 5.80 0.94 2.08
N MET A 61 6.19 0.05 2.94
CA MET A 61 6.90 -1.19 2.67
C MET A 61 5.90 -2.34 2.61
N THR A 62 6.17 -3.33 1.75
CA THR A 62 5.27 -4.47 1.52
C THR A 62 4.84 -5.15 2.82
N HIS A 63 5.78 -5.36 3.75
CA HIS A 63 5.55 -6.02 5.05
C HIS A 63 4.93 -5.12 6.12
N MET A 64 4.67 -3.85 5.84
CA MET A 64 4.11 -2.90 6.80
C MET A 64 2.87 -2.20 6.25
N CYS A 65 3.06 -1.02 5.64
CA CYS A 65 1.94 -0.16 5.22
C CYS A 65 1.10 -0.83 4.13
N VAL A 66 1.73 -1.53 3.18
CA VAL A 66 1.02 -2.24 2.11
C VAL A 66 0.19 -3.38 2.69
N ASP A 67 0.82 -4.27 3.48
CA ASP A 67 0.12 -5.41 4.10
C ASP A 67 -1.02 -4.96 5.02
N ALA A 68 -0.75 -4.02 5.93
CA ALA A 68 -1.73 -3.55 6.89
C ALA A 68 -2.92 -2.85 6.20
N THR A 69 -2.66 -2.05 5.16
CA THR A 69 -3.71 -1.34 4.42
C THR A 69 -4.52 -2.29 3.55
N ALA A 70 -3.86 -3.24 2.86
CA ALA A 70 -4.55 -4.22 2.01
C ALA A 70 -5.54 -5.08 2.81
N ARG A 71 -5.12 -5.60 3.96
CA ARG A 71 -6.01 -6.39 4.85
C ARG A 71 -7.18 -5.56 5.34
N ALA A 72 -6.92 -4.34 5.82
CA ALA A 72 -7.99 -3.45 6.27
C ALA A 72 -8.97 -3.08 5.15
N ALA A 73 -8.49 -2.85 3.93
CA ALA A 73 -9.34 -2.57 2.78
C ALA A 73 -10.30 -3.74 2.49
N VAL A 74 -9.82 -4.98 2.56
CA VAL A 74 -10.66 -6.17 2.40
C VAL A 74 -11.69 -6.26 3.52
N ASP A 75 -11.30 -6.00 4.77
CA ASP A 75 -12.21 -6.00 5.92
C ASP A 75 -13.33 -4.95 5.77
N PHE A 76 -13.04 -3.83 5.09
CA PHE A 76 -14.04 -2.81 4.73
C PHE A 76 -14.86 -3.14 3.47
N GLY A 77 -14.59 -4.25 2.80
CA GLY A 77 -15.36 -4.75 1.66
C GLY A 77 -14.87 -4.30 0.28
N PHE A 78 -13.68 -3.70 0.18
CA PHE A 78 -13.12 -3.32 -1.11
C PHE A 78 -12.56 -4.54 -1.88
N ASP A 79 -12.68 -4.51 -3.21
CA ASP A 79 -11.90 -5.36 -4.11
C ASP A 79 -10.45 -4.84 -4.15
N VAL A 80 -9.50 -5.63 -3.67
CA VAL A 80 -8.11 -5.20 -3.48
C VAL A 80 -7.19 -5.82 -4.52
N ILE A 81 -6.39 -5.00 -5.18
CA ILE A 81 -5.28 -5.40 -6.03
C ILE A 81 -3.99 -4.81 -5.47
N VAL A 82 -2.98 -5.63 -5.28
CA VAL A 82 -1.63 -5.19 -4.91
C VAL A 82 -0.72 -5.32 -6.13
N ALA A 83 -0.08 -4.22 -6.54
CA ALA A 83 0.87 -4.22 -7.65
C ALA A 83 2.23 -4.71 -7.15
N GLU A 84 2.58 -5.97 -7.45
CA GLU A 84 3.77 -6.63 -6.91
C GLU A 84 5.08 -5.94 -7.29
N ASP A 85 5.17 -5.46 -8.51
CA ASP A 85 6.34 -4.78 -9.07
C ASP A 85 6.39 -3.27 -8.79
N ALA A 86 5.33 -2.73 -8.18
CA ALA A 86 5.26 -1.35 -7.68
C ALA A 86 5.24 -1.28 -6.14
N CYS A 87 5.66 -2.36 -5.47
CA CYS A 87 5.87 -2.40 -4.03
C CYS A 87 7.31 -2.77 -3.70
N ALA A 88 7.79 -2.32 -2.55
CA ALA A 88 9.15 -2.61 -2.09
C ALA A 88 9.18 -2.94 -0.59
N SER A 89 10.21 -3.69 -0.20
CA SER A 89 10.51 -4.03 1.18
C SER A 89 11.98 -3.79 1.50
N ARG A 90 12.41 -4.14 2.69
CA ARG A 90 13.80 -4.09 3.12
C ARG A 90 14.17 -5.37 3.84
N ASP A 91 15.47 -5.57 4.09
CA ASP A 91 15.94 -6.62 4.97
C ASP A 91 15.33 -6.47 6.37
N LEU A 92 14.93 -7.57 6.97
CA LEU A 92 14.42 -7.62 8.32
C LEU A 92 15.38 -8.43 9.20
N GLN A 93 15.47 -8.03 10.46
CA GLN A 93 16.24 -8.75 11.46
C GLN A 93 15.30 -9.45 12.44
N TYR A 94 15.50 -10.74 12.64
CA TYR A 94 14.81 -11.51 13.66
C TYR A 94 15.83 -12.33 14.48
N GLY A 95 16.05 -11.93 15.71
CA GLY A 95 17.18 -12.46 16.51
C GLY A 95 18.51 -12.21 15.78
N ASP A 96 19.28 -13.26 15.58
CA ASP A 96 20.57 -13.23 14.88
C ASP A 96 20.44 -13.48 13.37
N THR A 97 19.22 -13.59 12.85
CA THR A 97 18.96 -13.92 11.45
C THR A 97 18.54 -12.68 10.68
N THR A 98 19.23 -12.39 9.59
CA THR A 98 18.81 -11.41 8.60
C THR A 98 17.96 -12.10 7.53
N ILE A 99 16.74 -11.58 7.32
CA ILE A 99 15.83 -12.03 6.26
C ILE A 99 15.96 -11.05 5.12
N PRO A 100 16.46 -11.47 3.94
CA PRO A 100 16.65 -10.58 2.79
C PRO A 100 15.35 -9.94 2.31
N ALA A 101 15.41 -8.68 1.85
CA ALA A 101 14.28 -7.90 1.36
C ALA A 101 13.41 -8.63 0.34
N GLU A 102 14.03 -9.36 -0.58
CA GLU A 102 13.32 -10.16 -1.59
C GLU A 102 12.48 -11.28 -0.96
N GLN A 103 12.99 -11.95 0.06
CA GLN A 103 12.26 -13.00 0.76
C GLN A 103 11.11 -12.42 1.59
N VAL A 104 11.34 -11.29 2.27
CA VAL A 104 10.30 -10.56 2.98
C VAL A 104 9.19 -10.15 2.01
N HIS A 105 9.55 -9.51 0.91
CA HIS A 105 8.60 -9.07 -0.11
C HIS A 105 7.75 -10.23 -0.64
N LYS A 106 8.37 -11.30 -1.11
CA LYS A 106 7.67 -12.47 -1.64
C LYS A 106 6.77 -13.16 -0.60
N ALA A 107 7.22 -13.26 0.65
CA ALA A 107 6.44 -13.89 1.71
C ALA A 107 5.15 -13.12 2.01
N PHE A 108 5.24 -11.78 2.06
CA PHE A 108 4.07 -10.93 2.31
C PHE A 108 3.13 -10.88 1.10
N LEU A 109 3.65 -10.81 -0.11
CA LEU A 109 2.81 -10.92 -1.33
C LEU A 109 2.08 -12.26 -1.38
N ALA A 110 2.76 -13.36 -1.07
CA ALA A 110 2.13 -14.68 -1.01
C ALA A 110 1.01 -14.74 0.04
N ALA A 111 1.20 -14.12 1.21
CA ALA A 111 0.15 -14.03 2.21
C ALA A 111 -1.03 -13.17 1.76
N LEU A 112 -0.77 -12.08 1.03
CA LEU A 112 -1.81 -11.18 0.53
C LEU A 112 -2.69 -11.79 -0.56
N THR A 113 -2.26 -12.86 -1.24
CA THR A 113 -3.11 -13.59 -2.21
C THR A 113 -4.39 -14.19 -1.58
N TRP A 114 -4.43 -14.35 -0.25
CA TRP A 114 -5.64 -14.77 0.49
C TRP A 114 -6.66 -13.64 0.68
N TYR A 115 -6.21 -12.40 0.58
CA TYR A 115 -7.05 -11.22 0.82
C TYR A 115 -7.49 -10.55 -0.47
N GLY A 116 -6.66 -10.57 -1.49
CA GLY A 116 -6.94 -9.90 -2.75
C GLY A 116 -6.11 -10.46 -3.89
N ARG A 117 -6.09 -9.74 -5.00
CA ARG A 117 -5.27 -10.10 -6.15
C ARG A 117 -3.89 -9.47 -6.02
N VAL A 118 -2.86 -10.24 -6.31
CA VAL A 118 -1.48 -9.75 -6.46
C VAL A 118 -1.14 -9.88 -7.93
N MET A 119 -0.84 -8.76 -8.59
CA MET A 119 -0.69 -8.68 -10.05
C MET A 119 0.48 -7.76 -10.41
N LYS A 120 1.00 -7.90 -11.62
CA LYS A 120 1.96 -6.95 -12.19
C LYS A 120 1.28 -5.68 -12.67
N SER A 121 2.00 -4.58 -12.70
CA SER A 121 1.47 -3.28 -13.11
C SER A 121 0.89 -3.28 -14.52
N ASP A 122 1.53 -3.99 -15.48
CA ASP A 122 1.05 -4.12 -16.85
C ASP A 122 -0.26 -4.91 -16.94
N GLU A 123 -0.43 -5.95 -16.15
CA GLU A 123 -1.68 -6.72 -16.04
C GLU A 123 -2.82 -5.87 -15.45
N ILE A 124 -2.51 -5.06 -14.44
CA ILE A 124 -3.49 -4.13 -13.83
C ILE A 124 -3.91 -3.08 -14.85
N ILE A 125 -2.98 -2.47 -15.56
CA ILE A 125 -3.28 -1.46 -16.60
C ILE A 125 -4.17 -2.08 -17.70
N ALA A 126 -3.86 -3.30 -18.14
CA ALA A 126 -4.67 -4.00 -19.14
C ALA A 126 -6.09 -4.31 -18.61
N LEU A 127 -6.22 -4.72 -17.36
CA LEU A 127 -7.50 -4.99 -16.71
C LEU A 127 -8.36 -3.72 -16.64
N LEU A 128 -7.81 -2.62 -16.13
CA LEU A 128 -8.53 -1.35 -15.99
C LEU A 128 -8.89 -0.76 -17.36
N GLY A 129 -7.99 -0.84 -18.34
CA GLY A 129 -8.25 -0.40 -19.72
C GLY A 129 -9.40 -1.18 -20.38
N ALA A 130 -9.52 -2.47 -20.13
CA ALA A 130 -10.61 -3.28 -20.66
C ALA A 130 -11.98 -2.98 -20.00
N GLU A 131 -11.99 -2.53 -18.75
CA GLU A 131 -13.21 -2.13 -18.04
C GLU A 131 -13.73 -0.75 -18.47
N MET A 132 -12.84 0.16 -18.87
CA MET A 132 -13.21 1.50 -19.35
C MET A 132 -13.86 1.50 -20.74
N VAL A 133 -13.74 0.41 -21.51
CA VAL A 133 -14.28 0.28 -22.89
C VAL A 133 -15.69 -0.33 -22.92
N LYS A 134 -16.23 -0.70 -21.77
CA LYS A 134 -17.60 -1.25 -21.62
C LYS A 134 -18.58 -0.18 -21.22
#